data_db506ed45347ffea7d9e784727c3540e
#
_entry.id   db506ed45347ffea7d9e784727c3540e
#
_cell.length_a   1.000
_cell.length_b   1.000
_cell.length_c   1.000
_cell.angle_alpha   90.00
_cell.angle_beta   90.00
_cell.angle_gamma   90.00
#
_symmetry.space_group_name_H-M   'P 1'
#
loop_
_entity.id
_entity.type
_entity.pdbx_description
1 polymer ?
#
loop_
_entity_poly.entity_id
_entity_poly.type
_entity_poly.pdbx_seq_one_letter_code
_entity_poly.pdbx_strand_id
1 'polypeptide(L)'
;MQSPTERLRISLKGLTTIGGNVMKLISKQIKTAVAASAVIALALGVSVFAVPAQAADYKIGVSNSWAGNSWRETMVCAIKAEASLSGKVANVTVLSRNTDAAGQSADIRTLKTQGMDAIIVNSGDPSANNAAIKEATDAGIKVIAVDNAITAPNTTLVANDQVAYGRVGAAALAKAMNFKGNVLYMRGASGAGADTDRDTGFKAEMAKYKNIKIAKEVFTNWDWATGGTLANQLLVPGKFQGVWTSGIDYNIVTAMTTKLKGKYIPVVGSDNNEFMKLTQTLAPKGFVGIVVPNPAIVGGYAAKIAIDLLDGKSVAAKNLLTPKALTYAADKKEIDARIVATQEATFSATLSLPGKTTFTPSQLFRCKAPQDSNDGGR
;
A
#
# COMPACT_ATOMS: atom_id res chain seq x y z
N MET A 1 27.16 27.17 53.82
CA MET A 1 26.62 26.85 52.48
C MET A 1 26.93 25.39 52.17
N GLN A 2 25.95 24.48 52.35
CA GLN A 2 26.10 23.06 52.05
C GLN A 2 25.84 22.81 50.55
N SER A 3 26.63 21.93 49.97
CA SER A 3 26.61 21.65 48.52
C SER A 3 25.31 20.95 48.05
N PRO A 4 24.90 21.10 46.76
CA PRO A 4 23.66 20.53 46.25
C PRO A 4 23.59 18.98 46.32
N THR A 5 24.71 18.30 46.51
CA THR A 5 24.79 16.82 46.58
C THR A 5 24.32 16.23 47.90
N GLU A 6 24.31 17.03 48.98
CA GLU A 6 23.85 16.55 50.31
C GLU A 6 22.33 16.55 50.45
N ARG A 7 21.62 17.43 49.75
CA ARG A 7 20.15 17.48 49.76
C ARG A 7 19.48 16.31 49.03
N LEU A 8 20.20 15.69 48.09
CA LEU A 8 19.65 14.54 47.31
C LEU A 8 19.70 13.21 48.09
N ARG A 9 20.65 13.08 49.04
CA ARG A 9 20.80 11.84 49.83
C ARG A 9 19.74 11.65 50.92
N ILE A 10 19.16 12.72 51.42
CA ILE A 10 18.13 12.65 52.49
C ILE A 10 16.76 12.33 51.88
N SER A 11 16.47 12.73 50.65
CA SER A 11 15.22 12.44 49.98
C SER A 11 15.07 11.00 49.52
N LEU A 12 16.16 10.30 49.24
CA LEU A 12 16.14 8.91 48.75
C LEU A 12 15.96 7.84 49.85
N LYS A 13 16.29 8.14 51.09
CA LYS A 13 16.06 7.22 52.22
C LYS A 13 14.60 7.14 52.69
N GLY A 14 13.79 8.14 52.41
CA GLY A 14 12.37 8.13 52.75
C GLY A 14 11.48 7.36 51.78
N LEU A 15 11.89 7.25 50.49
CA LEU A 15 11.11 6.54 49.47
C LEU A 15 11.26 5.03 49.48
N THR A 16 12.39 4.50 49.99
CA THR A 16 12.63 3.05 50.02
C THR A 16 11.84 2.33 51.11
N THR A 17 11.46 3.02 52.17
CA THR A 17 10.72 2.42 53.29
C THR A 17 9.22 2.32 53.04
N ILE A 18 8.65 3.20 52.21
CA ILE A 18 7.22 3.18 51.87
C ILE A 18 6.95 2.14 50.75
N GLY A 19 7.83 2.01 49.77
CA GLY A 19 7.70 1.04 48.69
C GLY A 19 7.75 -0.42 49.12
N GLY A 20 8.55 -0.74 50.14
CA GLY A 20 8.71 -2.09 50.65
C GLY A 20 7.47 -2.66 51.34
N ASN A 21 6.74 -1.83 52.02
CA ASN A 21 5.52 -2.25 52.76
C ASN A 21 4.31 -2.37 51.81
N VAL A 22 4.20 -1.53 50.79
CA VAL A 22 3.12 -1.63 49.78
C VAL A 22 3.28 -2.91 48.93
N MET A 23 4.50 -3.26 48.51
CA MET A 23 4.72 -4.48 47.75
C MET A 23 4.48 -5.76 48.58
N LYS A 24 4.74 -5.77 49.86
CA LYS A 24 4.42 -6.92 50.74
C LYS A 24 2.92 -7.11 50.93
N LEU A 25 2.14 -6.02 51.02
CA LEU A 25 0.67 -6.10 51.12
C LEU A 25 0.04 -6.59 49.82
N ILE A 26 0.50 -6.11 48.66
CA ILE A 26 0.00 -6.52 47.34
C ILE A 26 0.32 -7.99 47.08
N SER A 27 1.52 -8.46 47.43
CA SER A 27 1.91 -9.87 47.23
C SER A 27 1.11 -10.83 48.12
N LYS A 28 0.68 -10.42 49.31
CA LYS A 28 -0.14 -11.21 50.22
C LYS A 28 -1.61 -11.30 49.76
N GLN A 29 -2.15 -10.24 49.21
CA GLN A 29 -3.50 -10.19 48.63
C GLN A 29 -3.60 -11.03 47.34
N ILE A 30 -2.59 -10.99 46.47
CA ILE A 30 -2.56 -11.77 45.21
C ILE A 30 -2.45 -13.27 45.50
N LYS A 31 -1.66 -13.69 46.51
CA LYS A 31 -1.56 -15.10 46.87
C LYS A 31 -2.87 -15.68 47.45
N THR A 32 -3.65 -14.85 48.16
CA THR A 32 -4.94 -15.30 48.72
C THR A 32 -6.04 -15.34 47.64
N ALA A 33 -6.00 -14.41 46.68
CA ALA A 33 -6.95 -14.38 45.58
C ALA A 33 -6.75 -15.55 44.56
N VAL A 34 -5.49 -15.91 44.29
CA VAL A 34 -5.17 -17.05 43.40
C VAL A 34 -5.53 -18.39 44.05
N ALA A 35 -5.33 -18.56 45.36
CA ALA A 35 -5.71 -19.77 46.06
C ALA A 35 -7.24 -19.96 46.16
N ALA A 36 -8.00 -18.88 46.35
CA ALA A 36 -9.46 -18.93 46.37
C ALA A 36 -10.08 -19.23 45.00
N SER A 37 -9.48 -18.70 43.92
CA SER A 37 -9.97 -18.96 42.57
C SER A 37 -9.72 -20.38 42.09
N ALA A 38 -8.64 -21.02 42.52
CA ALA A 38 -8.34 -22.42 42.16
C ALA A 38 -9.29 -23.42 42.84
N VAL A 39 -9.76 -23.13 44.06
CA VAL A 39 -10.67 -24.02 44.80
C VAL A 39 -12.10 -23.93 44.26
N ILE A 40 -12.54 -22.75 43.77
CA ILE A 40 -13.90 -22.57 43.21
C ILE A 40 -13.98 -23.22 41.80
N ALA A 41 -12.90 -23.20 41.03
CA ALA A 41 -12.86 -23.84 39.69
C ALA A 41 -12.99 -25.37 39.75
N LEU A 42 -12.56 -26.01 40.80
CA LEU A 42 -12.72 -27.47 40.99
C LEU A 42 -14.15 -27.88 41.41
N ALA A 43 -14.92 -26.93 41.99
CA ALA A 43 -16.27 -27.23 42.50
C ALA A 43 -17.39 -27.07 41.45
N LEU A 44 -17.14 -26.38 40.33
CA LEU A 44 -18.18 -26.07 39.35
C LEU A 44 -18.04 -26.83 38.03
N GLY A 45 -17.08 -27.73 37.85
CA GLY A 45 -16.94 -28.56 36.67
C GLY A 45 -16.87 -27.77 35.34
N VAL A 46 -16.47 -26.49 35.37
CA VAL A 46 -16.28 -25.70 34.17
C VAL A 46 -14.96 -26.13 33.51
N SER A 47 -15.04 -27.10 32.63
CA SER A 47 -13.98 -27.39 31.67
C SER A 47 -13.82 -26.16 30.78
N VAL A 48 -12.85 -25.31 31.10
CA VAL A 48 -12.35 -24.32 30.14
C VAL A 48 -11.73 -25.14 29.01
N PHE A 49 -12.50 -25.44 27.98
CA PHE A 49 -11.94 -25.91 26.72
C PHE A 49 -11.03 -24.79 26.23
N ALA A 50 -9.72 -24.92 26.46
CA ALA A 50 -8.74 -24.16 25.71
C ALA A 50 -8.97 -24.53 24.24
N VAL A 51 -9.63 -23.65 23.48
CA VAL A 51 -9.69 -23.79 22.03
C VAL A 51 -8.22 -23.85 21.59
N PRO A 52 -7.75 -24.96 21.02
CA PRO A 52 -6.39 -25.03 20.54
C PRO A 52 -6.18 -23.86 19.57
N ALA A 53 -5.18 -23.03 19.81
CA ALA A 53 -4.77 -22.04 18.83
C ALA A 53 -4.50 -22.83 17.54
N GLN A 54 -5.32 -22.58 16.50
CA GLN A 54 -5.16 -23.27 15.23
C GLN A 54 -3.76 -22.94 14.73
N ALA A 55 -2.93 -23.97 14.50
CA ALA A 55 -1.60 -23.79 14.00
C ALA A 55 -1.66 -23.02 12.67
N ALA A 56 -0.74 -22.11 12.45
CA ALA A 56 -0.64 -21.41 11.17
C ALA A 56 -0.13 -22.42 10.12
N ASP A 57 -1.00 -22.82 9.19
CA ASP A 57 -0.72 -23.93 8.27
C ASP A 57 -0.45 -23.45 6.84
N TYR A 58 -1.02 -22.29 6.43
CA TYR A 58 -0.94 -21.87 5.03
C TYR A 58 0.44 -21.32 4.64
N LYS A 59 0.84 -21.66 3.41
CA LYS A 59 2.04 -21.14 2.75
C LYS A 59 1.62 -20.26 1.59
N ILE A 60 2.00 -18.99 1.62
CA ILE A 60 1.68 -18.03 0.55
C ILE A 60 2.95 -17.67 -0.20
N GLY A 61 2.93 -17.84 -1.54
CA GLY A 61 3.94 -17.36 -2.44
C GLY A 61 3.59 -15.97 -2.96
N VAL A 62 4.59 -15.13 -3.21
CA VAL A 62 4.45 -13.84 -3.89
C VAL A 62 5.40 -13.79 -5.08
N SER A 63 4.86 -13.53 -6.27
CA SER A 63 5.65 -13.27 -7.48
C SER A 63 5.43 -11.82 -7.92
N ASN A 64 6.46 -10.99 -7.83
CA ASN A 64 6.44 -9.58 -8.22
C ASN A 64 7.56 -9.29 -9.22
N SER A 65 7.17 -8.95 -10.47
CA SER A 65 8.09 -8.84 -11.60
C SER A 65 8.95 -7.58 -11.64
N TRP A 66 8.65 -6.57 -10.81
CA TRP A 66 9.43 -5.33 -10.71
C TRP A 66 9.68 -4.98 -9.25
N ALA A 67 10.95 -4.83 -8.88
CA ALA A 67 11.41 -4.45 -7.55
C ALA A 67 12.00 -3.02 -7.55
N GLY A 68 12.21 -2.44 -6.37
CA GLY A 68 12.83 -1.13 -6.20
C GLY A 68 11.89 0.06 -6.35
N ASN A 69 10.60 -0.17 -6.51
CA ASN A 69 9.56 0.85 -6.48
C ASN A 69 8.85 0.82 -5.12
N SER A 70 8.82 1.95 -4.41
CA SER A 70 8.27 2.05 -3.04
C SER A 70 6.82 1.56 -2.92
N TRP A 71 5.99 1.76 -3.95
CA TRP A 71 4.62 1.26 -3.98
C TRP A 71 4.60 -0.28 -3.93
N ARG A 72 5.44 -0.95 -4.76
CA ARG A 72 5.52 -2.41 -4.81
C ARG A 72 6.12 -3.01 -3.55
N GLU A 73 7.12 -2.35 -2.98
CA GLU A 73 7.68 -2.74 -1.68
C GLU A 73 6.61 -2.67 -0.57
N THR A 74 5.83 -1.58 -0.54
CA THR A 74 4.71 -1.44 0.41
C THR A 74 3.62 -2.49 0.16
N MET A 75 3.34 -2.84 -1.09
CA MET A 75 2.39 -3.90 -1.44
C MET A 75 2.84 -5.26 -0.88
N VAL A 76 4.11 -5.63 -1.07
CA VAL A 76 4.67 -6.88 -0.51
C VAL A 76 4.65 -6.86 1.00
N CYS A 77 5.00 -5.73 1.63
CA CYS A 77 4.93 -5.56 3.07
C CYS A 77 3.50 -5.71 3.60
N ALA A 78 2.49 -5.21 2.88
CA ALA A 78 1.10 -5.36 3.26
C ALA A 78 0.63 -6.82 3.17
N ILE A 79 1.11 -7.60 2.18
CA ILE A 79 0.85 -9.04 2.09
C ILE A 79 1.39 -9.74 3.35
N LYS A 80 2.66 -9.49 3.71
CA LYS A 80 3.28 -10.08 4.90
C LYS A 80 2.59 -9.66 6.19
N ALA A 81 2.20 -8.39 6.30
CA ALA A 81 1.50 -7.87 7.47
C ALA A 81 0.14 -8.54 7.66
N GLU A 82 -0.68 -8.65 6.60
CA GLU A 82 -1.98 -9.34 6.67
C GLU A 82 -1.81 -10.82 7.00
N ALA A 83 -0.85 -11.50 6.36
CA ALA A 83 -0.53 -12.88 6.65
C ALA A 83 -0.20 -13.09 8.13
N SER A 84 0.66 -12.25 8.70
CA SER A 84 1.04 -12.28 10.12
C SER A 84 -0.15 -11.99 11.05
N LEU A 85 -0.95 -10.98 10.73
CA LEU A 85 -2.11 -10.59 11.53
C LEU A 85 -3.23 -11.65 11.53
N SER A 86 -3.32 -12.44 10.47
CA SER A 86 -4.33 -13.50 10.34
C SER A 86 -4.12 -14.64 11.34
N GLY A 87 -2.89 -14.88 11.77
CA GLY A 87 -2.50 -16.04 12.59
C GLY A 87 -2.63 -17.39 11.87
N LYS A 88 -2.95 -17.42 10.56
CA LYS A 88 -3.21 -18.63 9.77
C LYS A 88 -2.10 -18.99 8.78
N VAL A 89 -1.18 -18.07 8.53
CA VAL A 89 -0.11 -18.24 7.54
C VAL A 89 1.20 -18.56 8.25
N ALA A 90 1.75 -19.73 7.98
CA ALA A 90 3.01 -20.19 8.55
C ALA A 90 4.21 -19.53 7.84
N ASN A 91 4.10 -19.25 6.53
CA ASN A 91 5.19 -18.69 5.76
C ASN A 91 4.69 -17.87 4.58
N VAL A 92 5.40 -16.76 4.28
CA VAL A 92 5.26 -15.98 3.04
C VAL A 92 6.60 -15.99 2.32
N THR A 93 6.65 -16.71 1.19
CA THR A 93 7.84 -16.74 0.32
C THR A 93 7.71 -15.70 -0.77
N VAL A 94 8.67 -14.78 -0.87
CA VAL A 94 8.62 -13.65 -1.83
C VAL A 94 9.71 -13.80 -2.88
N LEU A 95 9.31 -13.81 -4.16
CA LEU A 95 10.16 -13.67 -5.32
C LEU A 95 9.85 -12.30 -5.97
N SER A 96 10.62 -11.28 -5.56
CA SER A 96 10.46 -9.89 -6.02
C SER A 96 11.76 -9.43 -6.66
N ARG A 97 11.75 -9.30 -7.99
CA ARG A 97 12.94 -8.91 -8.74
C ARG A 97 12.57 -8.31 -10.09
N ASN A 98 13.47 -7.50 -10.65
CA ASN A 98 13.32 -7.01 -12.02
C ASN A 98 13.55 -8.15 -12.99
N THR A 99 12.49 -8.60 -13.66
CA THR A 99 12.54 -9.73 -14.58
C THR A 99 11.52 -9.57 -15.71
N ASP A 100 11.75 -10.29 -16.81
CA ASP A 100 10.81 -10.42 -17.90
C ASP A 100 9.73 -11.49 -17.61
N ALA A 101 8.88 -11.74 -18.60
CA ALA A 101 7.81 -12.73 -18.51
C ALA A 101 8.32 -14.17 -18.33
N ALA A 102 9.46 -14.50 -18.91
CA ALA A 102 10.05 -15.84 -18.78
C ALA A 102 10.58 -16.05 -17.35
N GLY A 103 11.28 -15.07 -16.81
CA GLY A 103 11.75 -15.10 -15.43
C GLY A 103 10.60 -15.12 -14.43
N GLN A 104 9.52 -14.34 -14.64
CA GLN A 104 8.35 -14.40 -13.77
C GLN A 104 7.62 -15.74 -13.85
N SER A 105 7.53 -16.36 -15.03
CA SER A 105 6.99 -17.71 -15.19
C SER A 105 7.81 -18.74 -14.42
N ALA A 106 9.15 -18.62 -14.42
CA ALA A 106 10.03 -19.46 -13.62
C ALA A 106 9.81 -19.27 -12.11
N ASP A 107 9.61 -18.02 -11.65
CA ASP A 107 9.28 -17.71 -10.26
C ASP A 107 7.97 -18.38 -9.83
N ILE A 108 6.92 -18.29 -10.62
CA ILE A 108 5.62 -18.94 -10.34
C ILE A 108 5.78 -20.46 -10.24
N ARG A 109 6.54 -21.09 -11.15
CA ARG A 109 6.82 -22.54 -11.09
C ARG A 109 7.64 -22.91 -9.86
N THR A 110 8.60 -22.08 -9.49
CA THR A 110 9.39 -22.27 -8.25
C THR A 110 8.49 -22.27 -7.03
N LEU A 111 7.60 -21.28 -6.89
CA LEU A 111 6.63 -21.22 -5.79
C LEU A 111 5.70 -22.44 -5.80
N LYS A 112 5.23 -22.88 -6.97
CA LYS A 112 4.45 -24.13 -7.11
C LYS A 112 5.24 -25.33 -6.57
N THR A 113 6.50 -25.48 -6.97
CA THR A 113 7.37 -26.62 -6.57
C THR A 113 7.68 -26.60 -5.07
N GLN A 114 7.73 -25.41 -4.45
CA GLN A 114 7.90 -25.25 -3.00
C GLN A 114 6.63 -25.57 -2.20
N GLY A 115 5.53 -25.92 -2.87
CA GLY A 115 4.27 -26.34 -2.24
C GLY A 115 3.54 -25.19 -1.57
N MET A 116 3.44 -24.05 -2.25
CA MET A 116 2.57 -22.95 -1.80
C MET A 116 1.11 -23.34 -1.95
N ASP A 117 0.27 -22.96 -0.96
CA ASP A 117 -1.19 -23.16 -1.00
C ASP A 117 -1.87 -22.06 -1.81
N ALA A 118 -1.30 -20.84 -1.79
CA ALA A 118 -1.72 -19.74 -2.63
C ALA A 118 -0.51 -18.99 -3.20
N ILE A 119 -0.68 -18.40 -4.39
CA ILE A 119 0.33 -17.54 -5.03
C ILE A 119 -0.33 -16.19 -5.37
N ILE A 120 0.22 -15.10 -4.86
CA ILE A 120 -0.17 -13.73 -5.20
C ILE A 120 0.78 -13.22 -6.27
N VAL A 121 0.22 -12.84 -7.43
CA VAL A 121 1.01 -12.45 -8.62
C VAL A 121 0.75 -10.99 -8.95
N ASN A 122 1.79 -10.15 -8.92
CA ASN A 122 1.79 -8.85 -9.57
C ASN A 122 2.52 -8.97 -10.91
N SER A 123 1.76 -9.21 -11.97
CA SER A 123 2.30 -9.54 -13.29
C SER A 123 2.83 -8.31 -14.02
N GLY A 124 3.94 -8.49 -14.74
CA GLY A 124 4.45 -7.49 -15.69
C GLY A 124 3.69 -7.44 -17.01
N ASP A 125 3.02 -8.54 -17.39
CA ASP A 125 2.22 -8.68 -18.60
C ASP A 125 0.92 -9.43 -18.30
N PRO A 126 -0.23 -9.03 -18.88
CA PRO A 126 -1.53 -9.64 -18.60
C PRO A 126 -1.65 -11.12 -18.98
N SER A 127 -0.90 -11.60 -19.95
CA SER A 127 -1.09 -12.92 -20.58
C SER A 127 0.15 -13.81 -20.62
N ALA A 128 1.33 -13.21 -20.60
CA ALA A 128 2.59 -13.92 -20.83
C ALA A 128 2.88 -15.04 -19.81
N ASN A 129 2.31 -14.93 -18.61
CA ASN A 129 2.49 -15.92 -17.53
C ASN A 129 1.34 -16.96 -17.46
N ASN A 130 0.38 -16.94 -18.38
CA ASN A 130 -0.83 -17.77 -18.31
C ASN A 130 -0.52 -19.28 -18.22
N ALA A 131 0.49 -19.78 -18.91
CA ALA A 131 0.88 -21.18 -18.84
C ALA A 131 1.35 -21.58 -17.43
N ALA A 132 2.26 -20.82 -16.83
CA ALA A 132 2.76 -21.09 -15.49
C ALA A 132 1.66 -20.94 -14.41
N ILE A 133 0.77 -19.97 -14.58
CA ILE A 133 -0.40 -19.77 -13.70
C ILE A 133 -1.37 -20.95 -13.84
N LYS A 134 -1.64 -21.41 -15.06
CA LYS A 134 -2.48 -22.60 -15.29
C LYS A 134 -1.90 -23.84 -14.63
N GLU A 135 -0.58 -24.06 -14.75
CA GLU A 135 0.10 -25.16 -14.05
C GLU A 135 -0.06 -25.10 -12.51
N ALA A 136 -0.10 -23.89 -11.94
CA ALA A 136 -0.32 -23.71 -10.52
C ALA A 136 -1.80 -23.97 -10.13
N THR A 137 -2.75 -23.42 -10.90
CA THR A 137 -4.18 -23.64 -10.63
C THR A 137 -4.62 -25.08 -10.87
N ASP A 138 -4.07 -25.79 -11.85
CA ASP A 138 -4.32 -27.23 -12.08
C ASP A 138 -3.78 -28.09 -10.92
N ALA A 139 -2.75 -27.63 -10.22
CA ALA A 139 -2.23 -28.25 -9.01
C ALA A 139 -3.05 -27.91 -7.74
N GLY A 140 -4.17 -27.18 -7.88
CA GLY A 140 -5.05 -26.80 -6.76
C GLY A 140 -4.64 -25.53 -6.01
N ILE A 141 -3.53 -24.88 -6.41
CA ILE A 141 -3.02 -23.64 -5.79
C ILE A 141 -3.98 -22.49 -6.10
N LYS A 142 -4.33 -21.69 -5.08
CA LYS A 142 -5.15 -20.49 -5.25
C LYS A 142 -4.28 -19.37 -5.83
N VAL A 143 -4.62 -18.88 -7.02
CA VAL A 143 -3.84 -17.80 -7.65
C VAL A 143 -4.62 -16.49 -7.61
N ILE A 144 -4.00 -15.47 -7.01
CA ILE A 144 -4.56 -14.13 -6.85
C ILE A 144 -3.73 -13.14 -7.65
N ALA A 145 -4.32 -12.52 -8.66
CA ALA A 145 -3.72 -11.38 -9.34
C ALA A 145 -3.89 -10.13 -8.47
N VAL A 146 -2.82 -9.41 -8.21
CA VAL A 146 -2.86 -8.16 -7.46
C VAL A 146 -2.44 -6.99 -8.33
N ASP A 147 -3.17 -5.86 -8.27
CA ASP A 147 -2.97 -4.62 -9.02
C ASP A 147 -3.11 -4.79 -10.55
N ASN A 148 -2.29 -5.64 -11.17
CA ASN A 148 -2.37 -5.92 -12.60
C ASN A 148 -3.27 -7.13 -12.87
N ALA A 149 -4.29 -6.93 -13.70
CA ALA A 149 -5.16 -8.03 -14.14
C ALA A 149 -4.35 -9.02 -15.01
N ILE A 150 -4.69 -10.31 -14.88
CA ILE A 150 -4.17 -11.40 -15.71
C ILE A 150 -5.33 -12.09 -16.42
N THR A 151 -5.02 -12.71 -17.58
CA THR A 151 -6.04 -13.36 -18.41
C THR A 151 -6.15 -14.88 -18.16
N ALA A 152 -5.30 -15.44 -17.30
CA ALA A 152 -5.37 -16.86 -16.94
C ALA A 152 -6.72 -17.18 -16.26
N PRO A 153 -7.38 -18.31 -16.62
CA PRO A 153 -8.60 -18.73 -15.97
C PRO A 153 -8.35 -19.19 -14.52
N ASN A 154 -9.44 -19.34 -13.75
CA ASN A 154 -9.41 -19.82 -12.36
C ASN A 154 -8.52 -18.96 -11.42
N THR A 155 -8.45 -17.68 -11.69
CA THR A 155 -7.73 -16.71 -10.87
C THR A 155 -8.67 -15.68 -10.27
N THR A 156 -8.28 -15.09 -9.15
CA THR A 156 -9.03 -14.03 -8.48
C THR A 156 -8.27 -12.72 -8.59
N LEU A 157 -8.92 -11.67 -9.07
CA LEU A 157 -8.33 -10.33 -9.17
C LEU A 157 -8.64 -9.50 -7.92
N VAL A 158 -7.61 -8.88 -7.36
CA VAL A 158 -7.71 -7.86 -6.31
C VAL A 158 -6.94 -6.63 -6.77
N ALA A 159 -7.63 -5.58 -7.15
CA ALA A 159 -7.00 -4.41 -7.76
C ALA A 159 -7.81 -3.13 -7.50
N ASN A 160 -7.21 -1.98 -7.79
CA ASN A 160 -7.96 -0.77 -8.04
C ASN A 160 -8.68 -0.90 -9.39
N ASP A 161 -9.87 -0.32 -9.55
CA ASP A 161 -10.48 -0.16 -10.88
C ASP A 161 -9.65 0.85 -11.67
N GLN A 162 -8.69 0.34 -12.43
CA GLN A 162 -7.71 1.17 -13.12
C GLN A 162 -8.33 1.97 -14.27
N VAL A 163 -9.39 1.47 -14.91
CA VAL A 163 -10.15 2.23 -15.91
C VAL A 163 -10.87 3.40 -15.24
N ALA A 164 -11.54 3.14 -14.11
CA ALA A 164 -12.16 4.22 -13.34
C ALA A 164 -11.13 5.21 -12.79
N TYR A 165 -9.92 4.75 -12.40
CA TYR A 165 -8.82 5.62 -11.96
C TYR A 165 -8.46 6.65 -13.04
N GLY A 166 -8.22 6.19 -14.27
CA GLY A 166 -7.95 7.07 -15.41
C GLY A 166 -9.09 8.06 -15.65
N ARG A 167 -10.32 7.57 -15.64
CA ARG A 167 -11.53 8.36 -15.88
C ARG A 167 -11.74 9.45 -14.81
N VAL A 168 -11.71 9.12 -13.52
CA VAL A 168 -11.97 10.11 -12.45
C VAL A 168 -10.89 11.16 -12.36
N GLY A 169 -9.61 10.77 -12.58
CA GLY A 169 -8.50 11.71 -12.67
C GLY A 169 -8.63 12.65 -13.87
N ALA A 170 -9.02 12.13 -15.04
CA ALA A 170 -9.26 12.93 -16.24
C ALA A 170 -10.39 13.94 -16.04
N ALA A 171 -11.53 13.52 -15.51
CA ALA A 171 -12.68 14.40 -15.25
C ALA A 171 -12.32 15.52 -14.26
N ALA A 172 -11.60 15.20 -13.18
CA ALA A 172 -11.16 16.17 -12.18
C ALA A 172 -10.14 17.15 -12.76
N LEU A 173 -9.20 16.67 -13.60
CA LEU A 173 -8.25 17.53 -14.31
C LEU A 173 -8.95 18.49 -15.28
N ALA A 174 -9.87 17.98 -16.10
CA ALA A 174 -10.62 18.79 -17.03
C ALA A 174 -11.39 19.92 -16.31
N LYS A 175 -12.02 19.63 -15.18
CA LYS A 175 -12.68 20.61 -14.32
C LYS A 175 -11.70 21.67 -13.80
N ALA A 176 -10.55 21.23 -13.28
CA ALA A 176 -9.52 22.14 -12.76
C ALA A 176 -8.89 23.03 -13.86
N MET A 177 -8.90 22.57 -15.11
CA MET A 177 -8.49 23.34 -16.31
C MET A 177 -9.59 24.22 -16.88
N ASN A 178 -10.77 24.33 -16.25
CA ASN A 178 -11.95 25.01 -16.83
C ASN A 178 -12.30 24.47 -18.23
N PHE A 179 -12.16 23.18 -18.43
CA PHE A 179 -12.50 22.44 -19.65
C PHE A 179 -11.81 22.92 -20.93
N LYS A 180 -10.60 23.50 -20.84
CA LYS A 180 -9.83 23.98 -22.01
C LYS A 180 -8.32 23.94 -21.78
N GLY A 181 -7.55 23.80 -22.86
CA GLY A 181 -6.09 23.90 -22.85
C GLY A 181 -5.37 22.58 -23.16
N ASN A 182 -4.08 22.57 -22.93
CA ASN A 182 -3.18 21.48 -23.26
C ASN A 182 -2.82 20.66 -22.03
N VAL A 183 -2.89 19.34 -22.13
CA VAL A 183 -2.49 18.39 -21.10
C VAL A 183 -1.11 17.81 -21.44
N LEU A 184 -0.22 17.79 -20.46
CA LEU A 184 0.94 16.91 -20.43
C LEU A 184 0.51 15.59 -19.78
N TYR A 185 0.52 14.52 -20.57
CA TYR A 185 0.08 13.20 -20.16
C TYR A 185 1.30 12.31 -19.92
N MET A 186 1.62 12.06 -18.64
CA MET A 186 2.79 11.29 -18.20
C MET A 186 2.32 9.93 -17.68
N ARG A 187 2.49 8.92 -18.53
CA ARG A 187 2.02 7.55 -18.29
C ARG A 187 3.00 6.76 -17.41
N GLY A 188 2.57 5.58 -16.99
CA GLY A 188 3.38 4.61 -16.27
C GLY A 188 4.35 3.85 -17.17
N ALA A 189 4.35 2.51 -17.05
CA ALA A 189 5.17 1.61 -17.86
C ALA A 189 4.38 1.10 -19.08
N SER A 190 4.98 1.20 -20.25
CA SER A 190 4.37 0.73 -21.49
C SER A 190 4.12 -0.77 -21.44
N GLY A 191 2.92 -1.21 -21.81
CA GLY A 191 2.51 -2.61 -21.82
C GLY A 191 2.02 -3.17 -20.47
N ALA A 192 2.21 -2.43 -19.37
CA ALA A 192 1.65 -2.82 -18.08
C ALA A 192 0.12 -2.71 -18.07
N GLY A 193 -0.57 -3.72 -17.53
CA GLY A 193 -2.03 -3.77 -17.49
C GLY A 193 -2.64 -2.55 -16.81
N ALA A 194 -2.12 -2.14 -15.66
CA ALA A 194 -2.60 -0.95 -14.95
C ALA A 194 -2.44 0.34 -15.75
N ASP A 195 -1.33 0.50 -16.51
CA ASP A 195 -1.15 1.67 -17.38
C ASP A 195 -2.12 1.67 -18.55
N THR A 196 -2.31 0.52 -19.19
CA THR A 196 -3.23 0.35 -20.34
C THR A 196 -4.68 0.66 -19.94
N ASP A 197 -5.12 0.15 -18.78
CA ASP A 197 -6.47 0.39 -18.25
C ASP A 197 -6.67 1.86 -17.89
N ARG A 198 -5.68 2.50 -17.25
CA ARG A 198 -5.71 3.94 -16.94
C ARG A 198 -5.77 4.78 -18.20
N ASP A 199 -5.00 4.43 -19.23
CA ASP A 199 -5.02 5.09 -20.52
C ASP A 199 -6.40 5.01 -21.19
N THR A 200 -7.01 3.82 -21.17
CA THR A 200 -8.37 3.60 -21.67
C THR A 200 -9.36 4.55 -20.99
N GLY A 201 -9.37 4.58 -19.67
CA GLY A 201 -10.26 5.44 -18.89
C GLY A 201 -9.98 6.93 -19.11
N PHE A 202 -8.70 7.32 -19.11
CA PHE A 202 -8.28 8.70 -19.29
C PHE A 202 -8.66 9.24 -20.68
N LYS A 203 -8.32 8.54 -21.76
CA LYS A 203 -8.60 8.96 -23.13
C LYS A 203 -10.09 9.00 -23.43
N ALA A 204 -10.84 8.00 -22.96
CA ALA A 204 -12.30 7.98 -23.12
C ALA A 204 -12.98 9.18 -22.42
N GLU A 205 -12.48 9.58 -21.25
CA GLU A 205 -13.00 10.74 -20.54
C GLU A 205 -12.59 12.04 -21.22
N MET A 206 -11.31 12.21 -21.59
CA MET A 206 -10.79 13.41 -22.22
C MET A 206 -11.44 13.70 -23.58
N ALA A 207 -11.83 12.68 -24.32
CA ALA A 207 -12.54 12.81 -25.61
C ALA A 207 -13.88 13.58 -25.51
N LYS A 208 -14.47 13.67 -24.32
CA LYS A 208 -15.70 14.45 -24.08
C LYS A 208 -15.46 15.97 -24.11
N TYR A 209 -14.23 16.41 -23.93
CA TYR A 209 -13.87 17.81 -23.75
C TYR A 209 -13.18 18.39 -25.00
N LYS A 210 -13.94 18.88 -25.95
CA LYS A 210 -13.47 19.32 -27.28
C LYS A 210 -12.38 20.41 -27.25
N ASN A 211 -12.31 21.20 -26.18
CA ASN A 211 -11.33 22.27 -26.01
C ASN A 211 -10.09 21.84 -25.20
N ILE A 212 -9.96 20.56 -24.84
CA ILE A 212 -8.77 19.98 -24.22
C ILE A 212 -8.02 19.16 -25.25
N LYS A 213 -6.69 19.33 -25.30
CA LYS A 213 -5.81 18.54 -26.16
C LYS A 213 -4.76 17.83 -25.32
N ILE A 214 -4.52 16.54 -25.58
CA ILE A 214 -3.33 15.84 -25.10
C ILE A 214 -2.17 16.30 -25.97
N ALA A 215 -1.46 17.33 -25.54
CA ALA A 215 -0.44 17.97 -26.35
C ALA A 215 0.91 17.25 -26.31
N LYS A 216 1.14 16.44 -25.29
CA LYS A 216 2.30 15.57 -25.16
C LYS A 216 1.94 14.35 -24.32
N GLU A 217 2.32 13.17 -24.82
CA GLU A 217 2.24 11.89 -24.11
C GLU A 217 3.64 11.32 -23.98
N VAL A 218 4.03 10.83 -22.77
CA VAL A 218 5.32 10.23 -22.47
C VAL A 218 5.17 9.12 -21.44
N PHE A 219 6.04 8.13 -21.47
CA PHE A 219 6.13 7.08 -20.47
C PHE A 219 7.21 7.41 -19.44
N THR A 220 6.91 7.19 -18.17
CA THR A 220 7.81 7.44 -17.04
C THR A 220 8.34 6.15 -16.45
N ASN A 221 7.78 5.01 -16.83
CA ASN A 221 8.03 3.68 -16.27
C ASN A 221 7.80 3.61 -14.74
N TRP A 222 7.02 4.55 -14.18
CA TRP A 222 6.88 4.77 -12.74
C TRP A 222 8.22 4.95 -12.02
N ASP A 223 9.24 5.41 -12.76
CA ASP A 223 10.56 5.72 -12.22
C ASP A 223 10.68 7.20 -11.89
N TRP A 224 11.04 7.49 -10.65
CA TRP A 224 11.10 8.86 -10.12
C TRP A 224 12.14 9.73 -10.81
N ALA A 225 13.30 9.16 -11.16
CA ALA A 225 14.36 9.89 -11.84
C ALA A 225 13.96 10.23 -13.29
N THR A 226 13.41 9.27 -14.02
CA THR A 226 12.85 9.46 -15.36
C THR A 226 11.76 10.52 -15.36
N GLY A 227 10.79 10.42 -14.41
CA GLY A 227 9.71 11.38 -14.28
C GLY A 227 10.20 12.79 -13.99
N GLY A 228 11.15 12.95 -13.09
CA GLY A 228 11.78 14.24 -12.77
C GLY A 228 12.54 14.84 -13.96
N THR A 229 13.29 14.02 -14.70
CA THR A 229 13.99 14.44 -15.91
C THR A 229 13.00 14.93 -16.98
N LEU A 230 11.96 14.15 -17.27
CA LEU A 230 10.93 14.52 -18.23
C LEU A 230 10.18 15.79 -17.81
N ALA A 231 9.87 15.94 -16.54
CA ALA A 231 9.24 17.17 -16.02
C ALA A 231 10.12 18.39 -16.28
N ASN A 232 11.41 18.31 -15.97
CA ASN A 232 12.34 19.41 -16.19
C ASN A 232 12.54 19.77 -17.67
N GLN A 233 12.42 18.80 -18.58
CA GLN A 233 12.53 19.01 -20.02
C GLN A 233 11.24 19.59 -20.63
N LEU A 234 10.07 19.13 -20.17
CA LEU A 234 8.80 19.38 -20.85
C LEU A 234 8.03 20.57 -20.28
N LEU A 235 8.21 20.90 -18.99
CA LEU A 235 7.53 22.03 -18.36
C LEU A 235 8.08 23.36 -18.86
N VAL A 236 7.35 23.94 -19.82
CA VAL A 236 7.62 25.26 -20.39
C VAL A 236 6.45 26.18 -20.06
N PRO A 237 6.70 27.45 -19.63
CA PRO A 237 5.65 28.39 -19.30
C PRO A 237 4.61 28.54 -20.44
N GLY A 238 3.34 28.43 -20.09
CA GLY A 238 2.21 28.58 -21.03
C GLY A 238 1.93 27.40 -21.96
N LYS A 239 2.83 26.41 -22.05
CA LYS A 239 2.67 25.27 -22.96
C LYS A 239 1.56 24.31 -22.55
N PHE A 240 1.43 24.04 -21.25
CA PHE A 240 0.43 23.15 -20.67
C PHE A 240 -0.42 23.88 -19.64
N GLN A 241 -1.68 23.47 -19.50
CA GLN A 241 -2.62 23.97 -18.51
C GLN A 241 -2.95 22.91 -17.45
N GLY A 242 -2.50 21.69 -17.64
CA GLY A 242 -2.63 20.61 -16.65
C GLY A 242 -1.68 19.45 -16.93
N VAL A 243 -1.40 18.68 -15.90
CA VAL A 243 -0.59 17.45 -15.98
C VAL A 243 -1.40 16.30 -15.41
N TRP A 244 -1.42 15.18 -16.12
CA TRP A 244 -1.90 13.93 -15.58
C TRP A 244 -0.73 12.96 -15.42
N THR A 245 -0.60 12.39 -14.25
CA THR A 245 0.37 11.34 -13.93
C THR A 245 -0.22 10.33 -12.92
N SER A 246 0.49 9.27 -12.63
CA SER A 246 0.02 8.22 -11.73
C SER A 246 1.14 7.67 -10.85
N GLY A 247 1.72 8.52 -9.98
CA GLY A 247 2.67 8.09 -8.98
C GLY A 247 4.06 8.72 -9.04
N ILE A 248 4.34 9.62 -10.00
CA ILE A 248 5.58 10.39 -10.07
C ILE A 248 5.34 11.91 -9.91
N ASP A 249 4.28 12.25 -9.23
CA ASP A 249 3.59 13.53 -9.18
C ASP A 249 4.35 14.62 -8.42
N TYR A 250 4.93 14.34 -7.26
CA TYR A 250 5.63 15.36 -6.49
C TYR A 250 6.87 15.90 -7.23
N ASN A 251 7.53 15.10 -8.07
CA ASN A 251 8.63 15.56 -8.92
C ASN A 251 8.16 16.59 -9.95
N ILE A 252 6.93 16.44 -10.47
CA ILE A 252 6.30 17.39 -11.38
C ILE A 252 6.06 18.71 -10.65
N VAL A 253 5.47 18.67 -9.46
CA VAL A 253 5.20 19.86 -8.65
C VAL A 253 6.50 20.57 -8.26
N THR A 254 7.52 19.83 -7.86
CA THR A 254 8.85 20.38 -7.56
C THR A 254 9.46 21.07 -8.77
N ALA A 255 9.39 20.46 -9.96
CA ALA A 255 9.88 21.07 -11.18
C ALA A 255 9.13 22.36 -11.55
N MET A 256 7.85 22.50 -11.23
CA MET A 256 7.09 23.75 -11.47
C MET A 256 7.64 24.93 -10.67
N THR A 257 8.22 24.70 -9.50
CA THR A 257 8.82 25.76 -8.68
C THR A 257 9.91 26.52 -9.44
N THR A 258 10.74 25.80 -10.19
CA THR A 258 11.83 26.37 -11.00
C THR A 258 11.38 26.70 -12.42
N LYS A 259 10.81 25.73 -13.13
CA LYS A 259 10.48 25.85 -14.56
C LYS A 259 9.33 26.82 -14.85
N LEU A 260 8.35 26.88 -13.97
CA LEU A 260 7.21 27.78 -14.09
C LEU A 260 7.27 28.95 -13.10
N LYS A 261 8.41 29.14 -12.41
CA LYS A 261 8.63 30.23 -11.43
C LYS A 261 7.53 30.27 -10.37
N GLY A 262 7.10 29.10 -9.88
CA GLY A 262 6.01 29.00 -8.89
C GLY A 262 4.61 29.27 -9.42
N LYS A 263 4.39 29.36 -10.72
CA LYS A 263 3.06 29.38 -11.33
C LYS A 263 2.58 27.95 -11.48
N TYR A 264 1.80 27.50 -10.51
CA TYR A 264 1.31 26.13 -10.48
C TYR A 264 0.15 25.91 -11.45
N ILE A 265 0.19 24.80 -12.17
CA ILE A 265 -0.95 24.28 -12.96
C ILE A 265 -1.48 23.03 -12.27
N PRO A 266 -2.75 22.63 -12.48
CA PRO A 266 -3.33 21.43 -11.91
C PRO A 266 -2.52 20.16 -12.23
N VAL A 267 -2.35 19.29 -11.24
CA VAL A 267 -1.67 17.98 -11.38
C VAL A 267 -2.55 16.89 -10.82
N VAL A 268 -2.80 15.85 -11.61
CA VAL A 268 -3.32 14.57 -11.11
C VAL A 268 -2.15 13.70 -10.71
N GLY A 269 -2.22 13.13 -9.53
CA GLY A 269 -1.25 12.20 -8.99
C GLY A 269 -1.89 11.15 -8.10
N SER A 270 -1.05 10.32 -7.50
CA SER A 270 -1.45 9.25 -6.60
C SER A 270 -1.40 9.69 -5.12
N ASP A 271 -1.61 8.75 -4.23
CA ASP A 271 -1.65 8.96 -2.78
C ASP A 271 -0.28 8.78 -2.11
N ASN A 272 0.80 9.24 -2.75
CA ASN A 272 2.08 9.31 -2.06
C ASN A 272 2.15 10.50 -1.11
N ASN A 273 2.94 10.33 -0.06
CA ASN A 273 2.97 11.22 1.10
C ASN A 273 3.38 12.64 0.73
N GLU A 274 4.40 12.80 -0.13
CA GLU A 274 4.90 14.13 -0.51
C GLU A 274 3.92 14.87 -1.43
N PHE A 275 3.29 14.18 -2.37
CA PHE A 275 2.30 14.84 -3.22
C PHE A 275 1.12 15.36 -2.40
N MET A 276 0.68 14.59 -1.38
CA MET A 276 -0.38 15.06 -0.48
C MET A 276 0.08 16.24 0.40
N LYS A 277 1.32 16.22 0.92
CA LYS A 277 1.91 17.37 1.63
C LYS A 277 1.98 18.62 0.74
N LEU A 278 2.42 18.45 -0.52
CA LEU A 278 2.47 19.55 -1.49
C LEU A 278 1.06 20.05 -1.84
N THR A 279 0.10 19.16 -2.00
CA THR A 279 -1.31 19.51 -2.23
C THR A 279 -1.85 20.35 -1.06
N GLN A 280 -1.51 20.01 0.18
CA GLN A 280 -1.86 20.77 1.37
C GLN A 280 -1.15 22.14 1.41
N THR A 281 0.17 22.14 1.31
CA THR A 281 1.01 23.32 1.59
C THR A 281 0.97 24.36 0.48
N LEU A 282 0.69 23.96 -0.75
CA LEU A 282 0.63 24.84 -1.91
C LEU A 282 -0.80 25.25 -2.30
N ALA A 283 -1.83 24.68 -1.67
CA ALA A 283 -3.22 25.10 -1.92
C ALA A 283 -3.42 26.60 -1.70
N PRO A 284 -2.87 27.26 -0.64
CA PRO A 284 -2.98 28.72 -0.49
C PRO A 284 -2.28 29.54 -1.58
N LYS A 285 -1.36 28.90 -2.34
CA LYS A 285 -0.68 29.51 -3.50
C LYS A 285 -1.37 29.21 -4.83
N GLY A 286 -2.59 28.68 -4.79
CA GLY A 286 -3.40 28.39 -5.98
C GLY A 286 -3.07 27.05 -6.66
N PHE A 287 -2.25 26.19 -6.06
CA PHE A 287 -2.01 24.84 -6.59
C PHE A 287 -3.24 23.95 -6.42
N VAL A 288 -3.64 23.28 -7.48
CA VAL A 288 -4.70 22.26 -7.47
C VAL A 288 -4.05 20.89 -7.68
N GLY A 289 -3.69 20.26 -6.57
CA GLY A 289 -3.33 18.83 -6.54
C GLY A 289 -4.61 18.00 -6.56
N ILE A 290 -4.68 17.03 -7.45
CA ILE A 290 -5.79 16.07 -7.58
C ILE A 290 -5.23 14.71 -7.22
N VAL A 291 -5.53 14.24 -6.03
CA VAL A 291 -5.07 12.94 -5.53
C VAL A 291 -6.08 11.87 -5.94
N VAL A 292 -5.65 10.90 -6.73
CA VAL A 292 -6.44 9.69 -7.02
C VAL A 292 -5.71 8.52 -6.34
N PRO A 293 -6.22 8.01 -5.21
CA PRO A 293 -5.54 6.95 -4.48
C PRO A 293 -5.40 5.66 -5.30
N ASN A 294 -4.19 5.09 -5.26
CA ASN A 294 -3.89 3.73 -5.70
C ASN A 294 -3.20 3.01 -4.54
N PRO A 295 -3.96 2.54 -3.53
CA PRO A 295 -3.41 2.09 -2.27
C PRO A 295 -2.51 0.86 -2.42
N ALA A 296 -1.24 0.94 -2.03
CA ALA A 296 -0.33 -0.21 -2.04
C ALA A 296 -0.78 -1.33 -1.08
N ILE A 297 -1.55 -0.98 -0.04
CA ILE A 297 -2.14 -1.98 0.88
C ILE A 297 -3.20 -2.88 0.22
N VAL A 298 -3.49 -2.70 -1.07
CA VAL A 298 -4.23 -3.69 -1.88
C VAL A 298 -3.56 -5.07 -1.83
N GLY A 299 -2.24 -5.12 -1.60
CA GLY A 299 -1.51 -6.36 -1.33
C GLY A 299 -2.02 -7.10 -0.09
N GLY A 300 -2.26 -6.39 1.01
CA GLY A 300 -2.87 -6.98 2.21
C GLY A 300 -4.28 -7.49 1.94
N TYR A 301 -5.07 -6.74 1.19
CA TYR A 301 -6.39 -7.23 0.77
C TYR A 301 -6.28 -8.49 -0.10
N ALA A 302 -5.28 -8.58 -0.98
CA ALA A 302 -5.02 -9.81 -1.76
C ALA A 302 -4.65 -11.00 -0.86
N ALA A 303 -3.83 -10.77 0.19
CA ALA A 303 -3.51 -11.81 1.16
C ALA A 303 -4.75 -12.27 1.95
N LYS A 304 -5.60 -11.33 2.36
CA LYS A 304 -6.88 -11.67 3.00
C LYS A 304 -7.77 -12.53 2.09
N ILE A 305 -7.89 -12.17 0.82
CA ILE A 305 -8.63 -12.94 -0.19
C ILE A 305 -8.02 -14.33 -0.39
N ALA A 306 -6.69 -14.45 -0.41
CA ALA A 306 -6.01 -15.74 -0.47
C ALA A 306 -6.39 -16.64 0.71
N ILE A 307 -6.35 -16.09 1.93
CA ILE A 307 -6.73 -16.79 3.16
C ILE A 307 -8.21 -17.18 3.14
N ASP A 308 -9.10 -16.28 2.72
CA ASP A 308 -10.53 -16.56 2.62
C ASP A 308 -10.80 -17.72 1.63
N LEU A 309 -10.07 -17.80 0.50
CA LEU A 309 -10.16 -18.92 -0.46
C LEU A 309 -9.60 -20.23 0.12
N LEU A 310 -8.54 -20.17 0.92
CA LEU A 310 -7.95 -21.34 1.58
C LEU A 310 -8.86 -21.84 2.72
N ASP A 311 -9.58 -20.95 3.38
CA ASP A 311 -10.63 -21.27 4.35
C ASP A 311 -11.90 -21.87 3.68
N GLY A 312 -11.94 -22.01 2.35
CA GLY A 312 -13.10 -22.52 1.61
C GLY A 312 -14.24 -21.51 1.46
N LYS A 313 -14.02 -20.23 1.72
CA LYS A 313 -15.05 -19.20 1.57
C LYS A 313 -15.30 -18.87 0.10
N SER A 314 -16.52 -18.49 -0.22
CA SER A 314 -16.87 -17.95 -1.54
C SER A 314 -16.33 -16.54 -1.69
N VAL A 315 -15.56 -16.29 -2.74
CA VAL A 315 -14.97 -15.00 -3.07
C VAL A 315 -15.32 -14.62 -4.50
N ALA A 316 -15.60 -13.35 -4.75
CA ALA A 316 -15.85 -12.86 -6.10
C ALA A 316 -14.58 -12.99 -6.97
N ALA A 317 -14.73 -13.33 -8.25
CA ALA A 317 -13.60 -13.41 -9.17
C ALA A 317 -12.87 -12.07 -9.36
N LYS A 318 -13.57 -10.95 -9.17
CA LYS A 318 -13.00 -9.58 -9.23
C LYS A 318 -13.36 -8.83 -7.97
N ASN A 319 -12.35 -8.37 -7.25
CA ASN A 319 -12.46 -7.60 -6.01
C ASN A 319 -11.82 -6.21 -6.25
N LEU A 320 -12.59 -5.31 -6.83
CA LEU A 320 -12.08 -4.00 -7.23
C LEU A 320 -12.32 -2.95 -6.15
N LEU A 321 -11.33 -2.08 -5.98
CA LEU A 321 -11.45 -0.83 -5.22
C LEU A 321 -11.98 0.25 -6.14
N THR A 322 -12.92 1.06 -5.66
CA THR A 322 -13.46 2.18 -6.43
C THR A 322 -12.64 3.44 -6.18
N PRO A 323 -11.92 3.97 -7.18
CA PRO A 323 -11.13 5.17 -7.03
C PRO A 323 -12.01 6.42 -6.93
N LYS A 324 -11.52 7.42 -6.18
CA LYS A 324 -12.12 8.74 -6.01
C LYS A 324 -11.04 9.80 -6.24
N ALA A 325 -11.35 10.86 -6.95
CA ALA A 325 -10.47 12.01 -7.04
C ALA A 325 -10.70 12.94 -5.85
N LEU A 326 -9.63 13.29 -5.13
CA LEU A 326 -9.64 14.16 -3.97
C LEU A 326 -8.92 15.46 -4.31
N THR A 327 -9.44 16.59 -3.82
CA THR A 327 -8.77 17.88 -3.88
C THR A 327 -8.73 18.52 -2.49
N TYR A 328 -7.70 19.32 -2.19
CA TYR A 328 -7.59 19.92 -0.86
C TYR A 328 -8.76 20.86 -0.54
N ALA A 329 -9.31 21.52 -1.53
CA ALA A 329 -10.46 22.41 -1.36
C ALA A 329 -11.73 21.67 -0.92
N ALA A 330 -11.96 20.47 -1.44
CA ALA A 330 -13.18 19.70 -1.15
C ALA A 330 -12.97 18.64 -0.06
N ASP A 331 -11.78 18.04 0.00
CA ASP A 331 -11.51 16.83 0.77
C ASP A 331 -10.38 17.04 1.81
N LYS A 332 -10.25 18.27 2.33
CA LYS A 332 -9.17 18.66 3.28
C LYS A 332 -8.97 17.65 4.41
N LYS A 333 -10.03 17.29 5.11
CA LYS A 333 -9.98 16.37 6.26
C LYS A 333 -9.45 14.99 5.86
N GLU A 334 -9.82 14.50 4.69
CA GLU A 334 -9.39 13.19 4.19
C GLU A 334 -7.92 13.21 3.78
N ILE A 335 -7.46 14.27 3.11
CA ILE A 335 -6.06 14.43 2.71
C ILE A 335 -5.18 14.60 3.96
N ASP A 336 -5.55 15.49 4.89
CA ASP A 336 -4.80 15.71 6.13
C ASP A 336 -4.66 14.41 6.96
N ALA A 337 -5.71 13.60 7.03
CA ALA A 337 -5.71 12.34 7.78
C ALA A 337 -4.82 11.26 7.15
N ARG A 338 -4.49 11.36 5.87
CA ARG A 338 -3.61 10.41 5.17
C ARG A 338 -2.14 10.79 5.27
N ILE A 339 -1.81 12.08 5.47
CA ILE A 339 -0.42 12.53 5.56
C ILE A 339 0.24 11.94 6.81
N VAL A 340 1.33 11.20 6.61
CA VAL A 340 2.13 10.63 7.69
C VAL A 340 3.44 11.41 7.79
N ALA A 341 3.52 12.33 8.76
CA ALA A 341 4.60 13.31 8.85
C ALA A 341 6.01 12.69 8.93
N THR A 342 6.12 11.51 9.56
CA THR A 342 7.38 10.79 9.78
C THR A 342 7.82 9.92 8.61
N GLN A 343 7.01 9.84 7.54
CA GLN A 343 7.30 8.95 6.42
C GLN A 343 7.92 9.68 5.23
N GLU A 344 8.68 8.92 4.44
CA GLU A 344 9.36 9.40 3.24
C GLU A 344 8.38 9.89 2.15
N ALA A 345 8.90 10.64 1.19
CA ALA A 345 8.15 11.24 0.10
C ALA A 345 7.30 10.24 -0.70
N THR A 346 7.88 9.08 -1.00
CA THR A 346 7.30 8.05 -1.86
C THR A 346 6.36 7.08 -1.12
N PHE A 347 6.21 7.24 0.19
CA PHE A 347 5.35 6.38 1.00
C PHE A 347 3.90 6.43 0.52
N SER A 348 3.28 5.26 0.28
CA SER A 348 1.86 5.16 -0.05
C SER A 348 1.03 5.39 1.21
N ALA A 349 0.39 6.52 1.29
CA ALA A 349 -0.18 7.03 2.54
C ALA A 349 -1.60 6.54 2.84
N THR A 350 -2.24 5.78 1.94
CA THR A 350 -3.53 5.14 2.22
C THR A 350 -3.29 3.87 3.02
N LEU A 351 -3.58 3.90 4.32
CA LEU A 351 -3.35 2.81 5.26
C LEU A 351 -4.60 2.03 5.63
N SER A 352 -5.77 2.44 5.15
CA SER A 352 -7.05 1.79 5.44
C SER A 352 -7.89 1.60 4.18
N LEU A 353 -8.39 0.40 4.00
CA LEU A 353 -9.43 0.01 3.05
C LEU A 353 -10.63 -0.47 3.89
N PRO A 354 -11.60 0.40 4.17
CA PRO A 354 -12.71 0.07 5.08
C PRO A 354 -13.42 -1.23 4.72
N GLY A 355 -13.64 -2.11 5.71
CA GLY A 355 -14.24 -3.42 5.52
C GLY A 355 -13.35 -4.46 4.83
N LYS A 356 -12.09 -4.13 4.49
CA LYS A 356 -11.12 -5.01 3.82
C LYS A 356 -9.89 -5.23 4.68
N THR A 357 -9.01 -4.23 4.77
CA THR A 357 -7.79 -4.30 5.56
C THR A 357 -7.36 -2.91 6.04
N THR A 358 -6.66 -2.84 7.17
CA THR A 358 -6.14 -1.59 7.74
C THR A 358 -4.84 -1.88 8.47
N PHE A 359 -3.83 -1.03 8.26
CA PHE A 359 -2.52 -1.16 8.88
C PHE A 359 -2.10 0.13 9.56
N THR A 360 -1.30 -0.01 10.61
CA THR A 360 -0.47 1.08 11.12
C THR A 360 0.84 1.14 10.31
N PRO A 361 1.53 2.29 10.26
CA PRO A 361 2.85 2.36 9.63
C PRO A 361 3.81 1.31 10.18
N SER A 362 3.83 1.08 11.49
CA SER A 362 4.71 0.09 12.13
C SER A 362 4.44 -1.36 11.70
N GLN A 363 3.20 -1.71 11.37
CA GLN A 363 2.87 -3.04 10.86
C GLN A 363 3.42 -3.24 9.43
N LEU A 364 3.35 -2.22 8.59
CA LEU A 364 3.91 -2.27 7.24
C LEU A 364 5.45 -2.30 7.22
N PHE A 365 6.11 -1.65 8.20
CA PHE A 365 7.57 -1.62 8.24
C PHE A 365 8.23 -2.83 8.87
N ARG A 366 7.48 -3.70 9.55
CA ARG A 366 8.02 -4.96 10.08
C ARG A 366 8.66 -5.84 9.00
N CYS A 367 8.19 -5.76 7.77
CA CYS A 367 8.75 -6.53 6.67
C CYS A 367 10.15 -6.07 6.21
N LYS A 368 10.60 -4.91 6.67
CA LYS A 368 11.95 -4.37 6.43
C LYS A 368 12.89 -4.56 7.62
N ALA A 369 12.45 -5.23 8.70
CA ALA A 369 13.30 -5.48 9.86
C ALA A 369 14.37 -6.53 9.57
N PRO A 370 15.60 -6.39 10.11
CA PRO A 370 16.71 -7.32 9.86
C PRO A 370 16.44 -8.78 10.29
N GLN A 371 15.35 -9.01 11.02
CA GLN A 371 14.98 -10.32 11.56
C GLN A 371 14.09 -11.14 10.62
N ASP A 372 13.60 -10.58 9.52
CA ASP A 372 12.91 -11.33 8.48
C ASP A 372 13.93 -12.02 7.57
N SER A 373 14.65 -13.01 8.14
CA SER A 373 15.66 -13.80 7.43
C SER A 373 15.11 -14.65 6.27
N ASN A 374 13.81 -14.56 5.99
CA ASN A 374 13.15 -15.20 4.85
C ASN A 374 12.91 -14.24 3.68
N ASP A 375 13.43 -13.02 3.72
CA ASP A 375 13.52 -12.16 2.54
C ASP A 375 14.64 -12.67 1.61
N GLY A 376 14.42 -13.83 1.00
CA GLY A 376 15.31 -14.43 -0.02
C GLY A 376 15.36 -13.61 -1.31
N GLY A 377 15.46 -12.31 -1.20
CA GLY A 377 15.56 -11.44 -2.34
C GLY A 377 15.60 -9.97 -1.92
N ARG A 378 16.79 -9.49 -1.79
CA ARG A 378 17.07 -8.04 -1.83
C ARG A 378 17.03 -7.57 -3.28
#